data_7cccc4fb61e0488aa0b5800e680c5b16
#
_entry.id   7cccc4fb61e0488aa0b5800e680c5b16
#
_cell.length_a   1.000
_cell.length_b   1.000
_cell.length_c   1.000
_cell.angle_alpha   90.00
_cell.angle_beta   90.00
_cell.angle_gamma   90.00
#
_symmetry.space_group_name_H-M   'P 1'
#
loop_
_entity.id
_entity.type
_entity.pdbx_description
1 polymer ?
#
loop_
_entity_poly.entity_id
_entity_poly.type
_entity_poly.pdbx_seq_one_letter_code
_entity_poly.pdbx_strand_id
1 'polypeptide(L)'
;MDKPYPVRHTEEEWRRLLTPEQYQVMRGHGTEAPGSCALLREKRAGRFSCAACAQPLFDSKRKFESGTGWPSFDDPIEGALETSIDRSFDMVRTEVHCANCGSHLGHVFDDGPPPTGLRYCINGVALNFTPT
;
A
#
# COMPACT_ATOMS: atom_id res chain seq x y z
N MET A 1 -0.07 -17.93 -11.86
CA MET A 1 -0.55 -17.30 -13.09
C MET A 1 -0.72 -15.82 -12.89
N ASP A 2 -0.18 -15.03 -13.79
CA ASP A 2 -0.24 -13.59 -13.66
C ASP A 2 -1.58 -13.04 -14.08
N LYS A 3 -2.17 -12.25 -13.21
CA LYS A 3 -3.39 -11.55 -13.53
C LYS A 3 -3.06 -10.36 -14.44
N PRO A 4 -3.82 -10.16 -15.54
CA PRO A 4 -3.59 -8.98 -16.39
C PRO A 4 -4.11 -7.72 -15.66
N TYR A 5 -3.20 -6.81 -15.33
CA TYR A 5 -3.56 -5.52 -14.74
C TYR A 5 -3.66 -4.46 -15.84
N PRO A 6 -4.49 -3.43 -15.67
CA PRO A 6 -4.58 -2.34 -16.63
C PRO A 6 -3.26 -1.64 -16.90
N VAL A 7 -2.43 -1.47 -15.87
CA VAL A 7 -1.10 -0.87 -16.02
C VAL A 7 -0.06 -1.97 -15.85
N ARG A 8 0.76 -2.16 -16.88
CA ARG A 8 1.82 -3.17 -16.89
C ARG A 8 3.08 -2.58 -17.48
N HIS A 9 4.21 -2.97 -16.91
CA HIS A 9 5.53 -2.58 -17.37
C HIS A 9 6.46 -3.77 -17.27
N THR A 10 7.56 -3.74 -18.04
CA THR A 10 8.63 -4.71 -17.89
C THR A 10 9.38 -4.40 -16.59
N GLU A 11 10.15 -5.40 -16.11
CA GLU A 11 10.96 -5.19 -14.91
C GLU A 11 11.92 -4.01 -15.08
N GLU A 12 12.52 -3.87 -16.25
CA GLU A 12 13.42 -2.77 -16.57
C GLU A 12 12.69 -1.43 -16.50
N GLU A 13 11.46 -1.36 -17.02
CA GLU A 13 10.66 -0.14 -16.95
C GLU A 13 10.32 0.23 -15.52
N TRP A 14 9.95 -0.76 -14.69
CA TRP A 14 9.67 -0.51 -13.29
C TRP A 14 10.89 0.08 -12.57
N ARG A 15 12.09 -0.43 -12.88
CA ARG A 15 13.33 0.07 -12.26
C ARG A 15 13.62 1.51 -12.64
N ARG A 16 13.17 1.96 -13.81
CA ARG A 16 13.34 3.36 -14.23
C ARG A 16 12.29 4.27 -13.64
N LEU A 17 11.06 3.76 -13.47
CA LEU A 17 9.94 4.56 -12.96
C LEU A 17 9.97 4.74 -11.45
N LEU A 18 10.53 3.79 -10.73
CA LEU A 18 10.55 3.76 -9.27
C LEU A 18 11.94 4.01 -8.74
N THR A 19 12.03 4.59 -7.54
CA THR A 19 13.31 4.63 -6.82
C THR A 19 13.71 3.20 -6.46
N PRO A 20 15.00 2.93 -6.17
CA PRO A 20 15.40 1.59 -5.74
C PRO A 20 14.60 1.07 -4.54
N GLU A 21 14.31 1.95 -3.58
CA GLU A 21 13.52 1.59 -2.41
C GLU A 21 12.08 1.25 -2.78
N GLN A 22 11.45 2.07 -3.63
CA GLN A 22 10.09 1.79 -4.11
C GLN A 22 10.04 0.48 -4.89
N TYR A 23 11.02 0.25 -5.76
CA TYR A 23 11.09 -0.98 -6.55
C TYR A 23 11.16 -2.21 -5.63
N GLN A 24 12.02 -2.17 -4.64
CA GLN A 24 12.19 -3.29 -3.71
C GLN A 24 10.89 -3.62 -2.98
N VAL A 25 10.16 -2.61 -2.53
CA VAL A 25 8.90 -2.81 -1.80
C VAL A 25 7.78 -3.20 -2.77
N MET A 26 7.59 -2.45 -3.83
CA MET A 26 6.40 -2.58 -4.67
C MET A 26 6.47 -3.72 -5.68
N ARG A 27 7.65 -4.03 -6.16
CA ARG A 27 7.84 -5.13 -7.14
C ARG A 27 8.61 -6.31 -6.55
N GLY A 28 9.39 -6.08 -5.49
CA GLY A 28 10.16 -7.11 -4.82
C GLY A 28 9.53 -7.64 -3.55
N HIS A 29 8.32 -7.21 -3.21
CA HIS A 29 7.58 -7.62 -2.00
C HIS A 29 8.35 -7.34 -0.71
N GLY A 30 9.13 -6.26 -0.70
CA GLY A 30 9.85 -5.84 0.50
C GLY A 30 8.95 -5.09 1.47
N THR A 31 9.52 -4.70 2.59
CA THR A 31 8.82 -3.93 3.62
C THR A 31 9.75 -2.81 4.09
N GLU A 32 9.22 -1.59 4.18
CA GLU A 32 9.99 -0.48 4.74
C GLU A 32 10.17 -0.67 6.24
N ALA A 33 11.20 -0.03 6.81
CA ALA A 33 11.41 -0.06 8.26
C ALA A 33 10.30 0.74 8.99
N PRO A 34 9.85 0.28 10.16
CA PRO A 34 8.84 1.02 10.92
C PRO A 34 9.30 2.44 11.22
N GLY A 35 8.41 3.41 11.02
CA GLY A 35 8.69 4.80 11.28
C GLY A 35 9.59 5.49 10.28
N SER A 36 9.97 4.82 9.19
CA SER A 36 10.94 5.35 8.24
C SER A 36 10.35 6.34 7.23
N CYS A 37 9.03 6.34 7.04
CA CYS A 37 8.41 7.19 6.03
C CYS A 37 7.71 8.40 6.65
N ALA A 38 7.92 9.58 6.06
CA ALA A 38 7.28 10.81 6.54
C ALA A 38 5.75 10.76 6.45
N LEU A 39 5.20 9.99 5.51
CA LEU A 39 3.74 9.86 5.36
C LEU A 39 3.07 9.18 6.56
N LEU A 40 3.84 8.51 7.41
CA LEU A 40 3.32 7.98 8.67
C LEU A 40 2.67 9.09 9.49
N ARG A 41 3.26 10.29 9.46
CA ARG A 41 2.80 11.43 10.24
C ARG A 41 1.93 12.41 9.46
N GLU A 42 1.56 12.06 8.22
CA GLU A 42 0.77 12.95 7.38
C GLU A 42 -0.65 13.05 7.91
N LYS A 43 -1.09 14.25 8.24
CA LYS A 43 -2.41 14.50 8.85
C LYS A 43 -3.26 15.49 8.08
N ARG A 44 -2.74 16.06 6.99
CA ARG A 44 -3.52 16.98 6.17
C ARG A 44 -4.64 16.23 5.45
N ALA A 45 -5.72 16.95 5.13
CA ALA A 45 -6.76 16.40 4.28
C ALA A 45 -6.23 16.19 2.88
N GLY A 46 -6.53 15.05 2.28
CA GLY A 46 -6.04 14.74 0.95
C GLY A 46 -6.26 13.28 0.59
N ARG A 47 -5.49 12.85 -0.40
CA ARG A 47 -5.64 11.51 -0.96
C ARG A 47 -4.29 10.84 -1.09
N PHE A 48 -4.26 9.54 -0.77
CA PHE A 48 -3.08 8.70 -0.93
C PHE A 48 -3.25 7.85 -2.18
N SER A 49 -2.26 7.89 -3.06
CA SER A 49 -2.29 7.21 -4.36
C SER A 49 -1.13 6.25 -4.48
N CYS A 50 -1.25 5.26 -5.40
CA CYS A 50 -0.18 4.33 -5.69
C CYS A 50 1.01 5.07 -6.31
N ALA A 51 2.20 4.91 -5.71
CA ALA A 51 3.40 5.57 -6.21
C ALA A 51 3.80 5.09 -7.61
N ALA A 52 3.39 3.88 -7.99
CA ALA A 52 3.77 3.29 -9.28
C ALA A 52 2.86 3.70 -10.43
N CYS A 53 1.55 3.89 -10.18
CA CYS A 53 0.60 4.14 -11.26
C CYS A 53 -0.36 5.30 -11.00
N ALA A 54 -0.24 5.94 -9.84
CA ALA A 54 -1.05 7.10 -9.44
C ALA A 54 -2.53 6.77 -9.18
N GLN A 55 -2.91 5.48 -9.10
CA GLN A 55 -4.29 5.14 -8.76
C GLN A 55 -4.63 5.63 -7.36
N PRO A 56 -5.75 6.35 -7.17
CA PRO A 56 -6.19 6.71 -5.81
C PRO A 56 -6.51 5.45 -5.00
N LEU A 57 -5.96 5.37 -3.79
CA LEU A 57 -6.07 4.18 -2.94
C LEU A 57 -6.84 4.44 -1.65
N PHE A 58 -6.52 5.54 -0.96
CA PHE A 58 -7.13 5.86 0.33
C PHE A 58 -7.40 7.36 0.44
N ASP A 59 -8.52 7.68 1.09
CA ASP A 59 -8.81 9.06 1.50
C ASP A 59 -8.19 9.28 2.89
N SER A 60 -7.71 10.48 3.16
CA SER A 60 -7.10 10.83 4.45
C SER A 60 -8.05 10.62 5.63
N LYS A 61 -9.36 10.67 5.40
CA LYS A 61 -10.35 10.42 6.45
C LYS A 61 -10.27 8.99 7.00
N ARG A 62 -9.69 8.08 6.24
CA ARG A 62 -9.60 6.67 6.63
C ARG A 62 -8.27 6.31 7.27
N LYS A 63 -7.35 7.29 7.40
CA LYS A 63 -6.06 7.08 8.06
C LYS A 63 -6.21 7.24 9.57
N PHE A 64 -5.58 6.34 10.32
CA PHE A 64 -5.62 6.40 11.78
C PHE A 64 -4.26 6.03 12.37
N GLU A 65 -4.06 6.39 13.65
CA GLU A 65 -2.84 6.09 14.40
C GLU A 65 -2.92 4.67 14.95
N SER A 66 -2.12 3.77 14.39
CA SER A 66 -2.11 2.37 14.82
C SER A 66 -0.97 2.04 15.79
N GLY A 67 0.05 2.89 15.86
CA GLY A 67 1.23 2.66 16.68
C GLY A 67 2.18 1.62 16.11
N THR A 68 1.96 1.17 14.87
CA THR A 68 2.77 0.11 14.27
C THR A 68 4.06 0.61 13.61
N GLY A 69 4.13 1.89 13.28
CA GLY A 69 5.26 2.46 12.54
C GLY A 69 5.04 2.48 11.02
N TRP A 70 3.88 2.09 10.55
CA TRP A 70 3.49 2.16 9.13
C TRP A 70 2.17 2.91 9.01
N PRO A 71 1.96 3.65 7.88
CA PRO A 71 0.66 4.27 7.61
C PRO A 71 -0.45 3.23 7.66
N SER A 72 -1.51 3.52 8.38
CA SER A 72 -2.62 2.60 8.59
C SER A 72 -3.94 3.24 8.20
N PHE A 73 -4.81 2.45 7.56
CA PHE A 73 -6.10 2.90 7.06
C PHE A 73 -7.14 1.84 7.40
N ASP A 74 -8.39 2.26 7.61
CA ASP A 74 -9.46 1.31 7.96
C ASP A 74 -10.30 0.88 6.76
N ASP A 75 -10.22 1.59 5.63
CA ASP A 75 -11.00 1.23 4.45
C ASP A 75 -10.40 1.88 3.20
N PRO A 76 -10.25 1.17 2.09
CA PRO A 76 -9.76 1.75 0.84
C PRO A 76 -10.87 2.39 0.02
N ILE A 77 -10.48 3.13 -1.02
CA ILE A 77 -11.40 3.55 -2.06
C ILE A 77 -11.89 2.28 -2.77
N GLU A 78 -13.19 2.21 -3.03
CA GLU A 78 -13.81 1.03 -3.64
C GLU A 78 -13.12 0.66 -4.95
N GLY A 79 -12.79 -0.64 -5.10
CA GLY A 79 -12.16 -1.15 -6.30
C GLY A 79 -10.68 -0.86 -6.45
N ALA A 80 -10.06 -0.14 -5.50
CA ALA A 80 -8.67 0.29 -5.63
C ALA A 80 -7.66 -0.82 -5.33
N LEU A 81 -8.02 -1.76 -4.48
CA LEU A 81 -7.11 -2.78 -3.99
C LEU A 81 -7.55 -4.19 -4.33
N GLU A 82 -6.57 -5.10 -4.36
CA GLU A 82 -6.80 -6.54 -4.38
C GLU A 82 -6.02 -7.18 -3.27
N THR A 83 -6.45 -8.36 -2.85
CA THR A 83 -5.79 -9.09 -1.78
C THR A 83 -5.43 -10.49 -2.23
N SER A 84 -4.39 -11.06 -1.62
CA SER A 84 -4.01 -12.45 -1.82
C SER A 84 -3.39 -12.99 -0.55
N ILE A 85 -3.28 -14.31 -0.45
CA ILE A 85 -2.70 -14.94 0.73
C ILE A 85 -1.18 -14.92 0.61
N ASP A 86 -0.52 -14.43 1.65
CA ASP A 86 0.94 -14.40 1.77
C ASP A 86 1.35 -15.40 2.85
N ARG A 87 2.12 -16.41 2.45
CA ARG A 87 2.57 -17.48 3.35
C ARG A 87 4.06 -17.39 3.69
N SER A 88 4.68 -16.24 3.44
CA SER A 88 6.10 -16.07 3.73
C SER A 88 6.37 -16.03 5.23
N PHE A 89 7.61 -16.33 5.61
CA PHE A 89 8.09 -16.28 7.00
C PHE A 89 7.29 -17.17 7.95
N ASP A 90 6.78 -18.32 7.47
CA ASP A 90 5.97 -19.24 8.25
C ASP A 90 4.71 -18.60 8.84
N MET A 91 4.26 -17.52 8.22
CA MET A 91 3.04 -16.81 8.62
C MET A 91 2.01 -16.88 7.50
N VAL A 92 0.74 -16.78 7.87
CA VAL A 92 -0.34 -16.63 6.90
C VAL A 92 -0.92 -15.24 7.10
N ARG A 93 -0.74 -14.38 6.10
CA ARG A 93 -1.22 -13.00 6.14
C ARG A 93 -1.97 -12.70 4.85
N THR A 94 -2.77 -11.65 4.87
CA THR A 94 -3.45 -11.18 3.66
C THR A 94 -2.68 -10.01 3.09
N GLU A 95 -2.08 -10.22 1.93
CA GLU A 95 -1.33 -9.19 1.21
C GLU A 95 -2.27 -8.26 0.47
N VAL A 96 -1.91 -6.98 0.42
CA VAL A 96 -2.66 -5.94 -0.29
C VAL A 96 -1.83 -5.42 -1.44
N HIS A 97 -2.42 -5.38 -2.64
CA HIS A 97 -1.74 -4.81 -3.80
C HIS A 97 -2.69 -3.93 -4.61
N CYS A 98 -2.11 -3.06 -5.42
CA CYS A 98 -2.86 -2.14 -6.26
C CYS A 98 -3.62 -2.91 -7.34
N ALA A 99 -4.92 -2.69 -7.44
CA ALA A 99 -5.74 -3.37 -8.46
C ALA A 99 -5.42 -2.91 -9.87
N ASN A 100 -4.77 -1.74 -10.02
CA ASN A 100 -4.47 -1.14 -11.31
C ASN A 100 -3.14 -1.63 -11.92
N CYS A 101 -2.10 -1.80 -11.09
CA CYS A 101 -0.77 -2.19 -11.58
C CYS A 101 -0.19 -3.42 -10.90
N GLY A 102 -0.84 -3.94 -9.88
CA GLY A 102 -0.40 -5.14 -9.18
C GLY A 102 0.74 -4.94 -8.20
N SER A 103 1.17 -3.70 -7.95
CA SER A 103 2.27 -3.45 -7.04
C SER A 103 1.91 -3.81 -5.60
N HIS A 104 2.87 -4.43 -4.90
CA HIS A 104 2.71 -4.74 -3.48
C HIS A 104 2.64 -3.45 -2.67
N LEU A 105 1.65 -3.35 -1.79
CA LEU A 105 1.45 -2.17 -0.96
C LEU A 105 1.67 -2.47 0.53
N GLY A 106 1.22 -3.61 1.00
CA GLY A 106 1.30 -3.99 2.40
C GLY A 106 0.43 -5.19 2.71
N HIS A 107 -0.16 -5.18 3.90
CA HIS A 107 -1.01 -6.27 4.39
C HIS A 107 -2.22 -5.69 5.10
N VAL A 108 -3.30 -6.48 5.18
CA VAL A 108 -4.49 -6.11 5.94
C VAL A 108 -4.70 -7.09 7.08
N PHE A 109 -5.10 -6.56 8.23
CA PHE A 109 -5.33 -7.33 9.46
C PHE A 109 -6.74 -7.03 9.98
N ASP A 110 -7.26 -7.90 10.84
CA ASP A 110 -8.61 -7.77 11.40
C ASP A 110 -8.64 -7.12 12.79
N ASP A 111 -7.61 -6.41 13.15
CA ASP A 111 -7.47 -5.73 14.43
C ASP A 111 -7.60 -4.21 14.30
N GLY A 112 -8.40 -3.75 13.37
CA GLY A 112 -8.63 -2.33 13.13
C GLY A 112 -9.84 -1.77 13.86
N PRO A 113 -10.08 -0.46 13.71
CA PRO A 113 -11.20 0.20 14.39
C PRO A 113 -12.53 -0.09 13.69
N PRO A 114 -13.66 0.06 14.43
CA PRO A 114 -14.96 0.01 13.80
C PRO A 114 -15.12 1.21 12.83
N PRO A 115 -16.00 1.12 11.82
CA PRO A 115 -16.96 0.05 11.57
C PRO A 115 -16.38 -1.16 10.84
N THR A 116 -15.25 -1.05 10.12
CA THR A 116 -14.77 -2.15 9.31
C THR A 116 -14.07 -3.24 10.14
N GLY A 117 -13.44 -2.86 11.24
CA GLY A 117 -12.60 -3.77 12.01
C GLY A 117 -11.29 -4.13 11.31
N LEU A 118 -10.96 -3.45 10.23
CA LEU A 118 -9.78 -3.76 9.41
C LEU A 118 -8.68 -2.73 9.61
N ARG A 119 -7.44 -3.19 9.52
CA ARG A 119 -6.26 -2.34 9.53
C ARG A 119 -5.43 -2.65 8.29
N TYR A 120 -5.46 -1.74 7.33
CA TYR A 120 -4.61 -1.80 6.14
C TYR A 120 -3.29 -1.15 6.50
N CYS A 121 -2.26 -1.97 6.68
CA CYS A 121 -0.91 -1.54 7.05
C CYS A 121 -0.10 -1.40 5.77
N ILE A 122 0.18 -0.18 5.36
CA ILE A 122 0.70 0.12 4.03
C ILE A 122 2.11 0.72 4.14
N ASN A 123 3.01 0.29 3.25
CA ASN A 123 4.34 0.88 3.16
C ASN A 123 4.23 2.30 2.61
N GLY A 124 4.73 3.27 3.35
CA GLY A 124 4.62 4.68 2.96
C GLY A 124 5.35 4.98 1.65
N VAL A 125 6.45 4.28 1.35
CA VAL A 125 7.17 4.48 0.09
C VAL A 125 6.33 4.06 -1.11
N ALA A 126 5.30 3.24 -0.92
CA ALA A 126 4.39 2.82 -1.99
C ALA A 126 3.29 3.85 -2.26
N LEU A 127 3.26 4.95 -1.51
CA LEU A 127 2.21 5.95 -1.58
C LEU A 127 2.75 7.31 -1.99
N ASN A 128 1.90 8.06 -2.72
CA ASN A 128 2.07 9.50 -2.90
C ASN A 128 0.89 10.16 -2.21
N PHE A 129 1.13 11.33 -1.61
CA PHE A 129 0.08 12.11 -0.96
C PHE A 129 -0.19 13.39 -1.73
N THR A 130 -1.47 13.66 -2.01
CA THR A 130 -1.91 14.89 -2.67
C THR A 130 -2.89 15.61 -1.73
N PRO A 131 -2.52 16.78 -1.19
CA PRO A 131 -3.44 17.53 -0.32
C PRO A 131 -4.60 18.09 -1.13
N THR A 132 -5.75 18.16 -0.49
CA THR A 132 -6.94 18.76 -1.11
C THR A 132 -7.04 20.24 -0.81
#